data_b3242693eecb28c93ff98c86035282d9
#
_entry.id   b3242693eecb28c93ff98c86035282d9
#
_cell.length_a   1.000
_cell.length_b   1.000
_cell.length_c   1.000
_cell.angle_alpha   90.00
_cell.angle_beta   90.00
_cell.angle_gamma   90.00
#
_symmetry.space_group_name_H-M   'P 1'
#
loop_
_entity.id
_entity.type
_entity.pdbx_description
1 polymer ?
#
loop_
_entity_poly.entity_id
_entity_poly.type
_entity_poly.pdbx_seq_one_letter_code
_entity_poly.pdbx_strand_id
1 'polypeptide(L)'
;GDLPPVLDAENPVLWEGLSAKTAADKCVAFMEAVKSKLGATPVLYAGSFFIRDQLGGDARLAAYPLWLAQYRKNDPTVPKPYATWTFWQHTESGKCPGITGNCDMNVFNGTLEQLAKLTIPAPAKAGEGVAPRSKKPRRKA
;
A
#
# COMPACT_ATOMS: atom_id res chain seq x y z
N GLY A 1 -6.59 -5.69 11.84
CA GLY A 1 -6.45 -4.47 11.07
C GLY A 1 -6.38 -4.77 9.58
N ASP A 2 -6.70 -3.79 8.78
CA ASP A 2 -6.67 -3.90 7.32
C ASP A 2 -5.28 -3.49 6.79
N LEU A 3 -4.90 -3.99 5.64
CA LEU A 3 -3.71 -3.51 4.94
C LEU A 3 -3.89 -2.04 4.53
N PRO A 4 -2.79 -1.28 4.37
CA PRO A 4 -2.87 0.10 3.91
C PRO A 4 -3.52 0.19 2.53
N PRO A 5 -4.10 1.36 2.17
CA PRO A 5 -4.58 1.58 0.81
C PRO A 5 -3.49 1.36 -0.22
N VAL A 6 -3.90 0.92 -1.40
CA VAL A 6 -3.01 0.68 -2.53
C VAL A 6 -3.29 1.72 -3.60
N LEU A 7 -2.24 2.36 -4.12
CA LEU A 7 -2.32 3.09 -5.38
C LEU A 7 -2.11 2.09 -6.52
N ASP A 8 -3.18 1.83 -7.26
CA ASP A 8 -3.15 1.01 -8.45
C ASP A 8 -2.72 1.86 -9.66
N ALA A 9 -1.49 1.64 -10.14
CA ALA A 9 -0.87 2.41 -11.21
C ALA A 9 -0.46 1.47 -12.37
N GLU A 10 -1.43 1.05 -13.16
CA GLU A 10 -1.20 0.06 -14.22
C GLU A 10 -1.80 0.43 -15.59
N ASN A 11 -2.84 1.24 -15.65
CA ASN A 11 -3.50 1.56 -16.91
C ASN A 11 -2.83 2.76 -17.61
N PRO A 12 -2.01 2.57 -18.65
CA PRO A 12 -1.28 3.66 -19.29
C PRO A 12 -2.18 4.72 -19.93
N VAL A 13 -3.41 4.36 -20.32
CA VAL A 13 -4.34 5.31 -20.96
C VAL A 13 -4.72 6.44 -20.01
N LEU A 14 -4.84 6.17 -18.71
CA LEU A 14 -5.16 7.19 -17.71
C LEU A 14 -4.02 8.20 -17.49
N TRP A 15 -2.82 7.91 -18.01
CA TRP A 15 -1.62 8.70 -17.85
C TRP A 15 -1.14 9.29 -19.18
N GLU A 16 -1.91 9.09 -20.25
CA GLU A 16 -1.58 9.59 -21.59
C GLU A 16 -1.40 11.11 -21.59
N GLY A 17 -0.38 11.59 -22.30
CA GLY A 17 -0.04 13.01 -22.36
C GLY A 17 0.71 13.56 -21.14
N LEU A 18 0.90 12.77 -20.08
CA LEU A 18 1.72 13.19 -18.96
C LEU A 18 3.19 12.86 -19.18
N SER A 19 4.08 13.80 -18.81
CA SER A 19 5.51 13.45 -18.67
C SER A 19 5.69 12.47 -17.50
N ALA A 20 6.75 11.64 -17.57
CA ALA A 20 7.07 10.70 -16.49
C ALA A 20 7.23 11.42 -15.14
N LYS A 21 7.85 12.61 -15.15
CA LYS A 21 7.95 13.44 -13.95
C LYS A 21 6.58 13.84 -13.42
N THR A 22 5.67 14.31 -14.26
CA THR A 22 4.31 14.72 -13.83
C THR A 22 3.52 13.54 -13.31
N ALA A 23 3.64 12.37 -13.94
CA ALA A 23 3.01 11.14 -13.47
C ALA A 23 3.54 10.74 -12.09
N ALA A 24 4.86 10.73 -11.89
CA ALA A 24 5.46 10.45 -10.60
C ALA A 24 5.05 11.47 -9.52
N ASP A 25 4.99 12.77 -9.85
CA ASP A 25 4.54 13.82 -8.93
C ASP A 25 3.10 13.56 -8.45
N LYS A 26 2.20 13.11 -9.34
CA LYS A 26 0.82 12.75 -8.97
C LYS A 26 0.76 11.52 -8.05
N CYS A 27 1.55 10.48 -8.35
CA CYS A 27 1.65 9.30 -7.48
C CYS A 27 2.13 9.71 -6.09
N VAL A 28 3.23 10.44 -5.99
CA VAL A 28 3.79 10.89 -4.70
C VAL A 28 2.79 11.75 -3.94
N ALA A 29 2.12 12.69 -4.60
CA ALA A 29 1.11 13.53 -3.96
C ALA A 29 -0.05 12.72 -3.39
N PHE A 30 -0.54 11.70 -4.12
CA PHE A 30 -1.57 10.80 -3.62
C PHE A 30 -1.07 10.00 -2.40
N MET A 31 0.12 9.41 -2.50
CA MET A 31 0.71 8.60 -1.43
C MET A 31 0.90 9.42 -0.15
N GLU A 32 1.41 10.64 -0.25
CA GLU A 32 1.57 11.53 0.89
C GLU A 32 0.22 11.99 1.48
N ALA A 33 -0.78 12.25 0.66
CA ALA A 33 -2.12 12.59 1.13
C ALA A 33 -2.76 11.45 1.94
N VAL A 34 -2.65 10.20 1.45
CA VAL A 34 -3.14 9.01 2.16
C VAL A 34 -2.38 8.82 3.47
N LYS A 35 -1.05 8.90 3.44
CA LYS A 35 -0.20 8.77 4.62
C LYS A 35 -0.54 9.82 5.69
N SER A 36 -0.72 11.07 5.28
CA SER A 36 -1.09 12.16 6.17
C SER A 36 -2.47 11.97 6.82
N LYS A 37 -3.44 11.44 6.08
CA LYS A 37 -4.81 11.26 6.57
C LYS A 37 -5.00 10.01 7.43
N LEU A 38 -4.32 8.93 7.11
CA LEU A 38 -4.52 7.63 7.75
C LEU A 38 -3.41 7.25 8.72
N GLY A 39 -2.29 7.99 8.74
CA GLY A 39 -1.12 7.64 9.54
C GLY A 39 -0.43 6.34 9.12
N ALA A 40 -0.77 5.81 7.93
CA ALA A 40 -0.24 4.57 7.39
C ALA A 40 0.39 4.80 6.02
N THR A 41 1.53 4.17 5.75
CA THR A 41 2.22 4.28 4.46
C THR A 41 1.48 3.43 3.43
N PRO A 42 0.90 4.02 2.36
CA PRO A 42 0.22 3.27 1.32
C PRO A 42 1.19 2.45 0.47
N VAL A 43 0.66 1.47 -0.26
CA VAL A 43 1.41 0.59 -1.15
C VAL A 43 1.28 1.07 -2.59
N LEU A 44 2.34 1.03 -3.37
CA LEU A 44 2.28 1.21 -4.83
C LEU A 44 2.13 -0.16 -5.49
N TYR A 45 1.01 -0.39 -6.21
CA TYR A 45 0.87 -1.50 -7.14
C TYR A 45 1.19 -1.02 -8.55
N ALA A 46 2.15 -1.67 -9.20
CA ALA A 46 2.52 -1.37 -10.58
C ALA A 46 3.33 -2.50 -11.22
N GLY A 47 3.26 -2.60 -12.55
CA GLY A 47 4.19 -3.41 -13.33
C GLY A 47 5.56 -2.76 -13.49
N SER A 48 6.59 -3.58 -13.74
CA SER A 48 7.98 -3.11 -13.94
C SER A 48 8.09 -2.07 -15.07
N PHE A 49 7.36 -2.29 -16.16
CA PHE A 49 7.31 -1.37 -17.29
C PHE A 49 6.75 -0.01 -16.87
N PHE A 50 5.64 -0.01 -16.12
CA PHE A 50 5.00 1.23 -15.67
C PHE A 50 5.93 2.06 -14.78
N ILE A 51 6.60 1.41 -13.83
CA ILE A 51 7.58 2.09 -12.95
C ILE A 51 8.72 2.70 -13.76
N ARG A 52 9.28 1.96 -14.72
CA ARG A 52 10.44 2.39 -15.51
C ARG A 52 10.07 3.50 -16.49
N ASP A 53 9.01 3.32 -17.27
CA ASP A 53 8.73 4.15 -18.43
C ASP A 53 7.70 5.24 -18.16
N GLN A 54 6.60 4.90 -17.47
CA GLN A 54 5.54 5.88 -17.16
C GLN A 54 5.89 6.76 -15.96
N LEU A 55 6.60 6.22 -14.97
CA LEU A 55 7.01 6.96 -13.78
C LEU A 55 8.49 7.35 -13.79
N GLY A 56 9.24 7.01 -14.88
CA GLY A 56 10.64 7.38 -15.05
C GLY A 56 11.59 6.83 -13.99
N GLY A 57 11.20 5.80 -13.25
CA GLY A 57 11.98 5.27 -12.15
C GLY A 57 12.28 6.30 -11.06
N ASP A 58 11.34 7.20 -10.76
CA ASP A 58 11.52 8.29 -9.81
C ASP A 58 11.93 7.79 -8.42
N ALA A 59 13.05 8.29 -7.91
CA ALA A 59 13.65 7.83 -6.66
C ALA A 59 12.73 7.98 -5.43
N ARG A 60 11.80 8.93 -5.44
CA ARG A 60 10.85 9.17 -4.35
C ARG A 60 9.89 8.00 -4.14
N LEU A 61 9.63 7.21 -5.18
CA LEU A 61 8.73 6.05 -5.10
C LEU A 61 9.28 4.96 -4.19
N ALA A 62 10.60 4.86 -4.01
CA ALA A 62 11.23 3.89 -3.12
C ALA A 62 10.90 4.08 -1.63
N ALA A 63 10.29 5.21 -1.26
CA ALA A 63 9.79 5.45 0.10
C ALA A 63 8.52 4.66 0.45
N TYR A 64 7.88 4.02 -0.54
CA TYR A 64 6.63 3.29 -0.39
C TYR A 64 6.83 1.80 -0.67
N PRO A 65 6.11 0.91 0.06
CA PRO A 65 6.13 -0.52 -0.25
C PRO A 65 5.68 -0.78 -1.69
N LEU A 66 6.36 -1.70 -2.37
CA LEU A 66 6.04 -2.10 -3.74
C LEU A 66 5.22 -3.39 -3.78
N TRP A 67 4.07 -3.35 -4.42
CA TRP A 67 3.35 -4.53 -4.89
C TRP A 67 3.61 -4.67 -6.39
N LEU A 68 4.57 -5.51 -6.74
CA LEU A 68 5.06 -5.66 -8.10
C LEU A 68 4.19 -6.64 -8.90
N ALA A 69 3.61 -6.21 -10.00
CA ALA A 69 2.99 -7.09 -10.99
C ALA A 69 4.04 -7.53 -12.02
N GLN A 70 4.38 -8.82 -12.01
CA GLN A 70 5.29 -9.41 -12.99
C GLN A 70 5.01 -10.90 -13.14
N TYR A 71 4.33 -11.30 -14.21
CA TYR A 71 3.85 -12.66 -14.43
C TYR A 71 4.98 -13.55 -14.92
N ARG A 72 5.55 -14.33 -14.00
CA ARG A 72 6.66 -15.25 -14.29
C ARG A 72 6.78 -16.33 -13.23
N LYS A 73 7.52 -17.42 -13.58
CA LYS A 73 7.70 -18.59 -12.68
C LYS A 73 8.81 -18.40 -11.65
N ASN A 74 9.82 -17.61 -11.98
CA ASN A 74 10.98 -17.36 -11.09
C ASN A 74 10.83 -16.02 -10.40
N ASP A 75 11.67 -15.75 -9.41
CA ASP A 75 11.69 -14.51 -8.67
C ASP A 75 11.64 -13.27 -9.58
N PRO A 76 10.90 -12.23 -9.22
CA PRO A 76 10.73 -11.07 -10.06
C PRO A 76 12.00 -10.25 -10.15
N THR A 77 12.19 -9.60 -11.29
CA THR A 77 13.23 -8.58 -11.46
C THR A 77 12.69 -7.26 -10.92
N VAL A 78 13.27 -6.79 -9.83
CA VAL A 78 12.85 -5.55 -9.18
C VAL A 78 13.29 -4.33 -10.01
N PRO A 79 12.36 -3.46 -10.43
CA PRO A 79 12.71 -2.27 -11.19
C PRO A 79 13.31 -1.19 -10.27
N LYS A 80 14.25 -0.40 -10.79
CA LYS A 80 14.67 0.82 -10.10
C LYS A 80 13.46 1.78 -9.98
N PRO A 81 13.34 2.53 -8.87
CA PRO A 81 14.36 2.76 -7.82
C PRO A 81 14.32 1.75 -6.66
N TYR A 82 13.48 0.74 -6.74
CA TYR A 82 13.30 -0.22 -5.64
C TYR A 82 14.50 -1.16 -5.49
N ALA A 83 14.82 -1.50 -4.24
CA ALA A 83 15.80 -2.55 -3.90
C ALA A 83 15.14 -3.91 -3.72
N THR A 84 13.84 -3.92 -3.35
CA THR A 84 13.07 -5.14 -3.09
C THR A 84 11.59 -4.88 -3.37
N TRP A 85 10.80 -5.94 -3.40
CA TRP A 85 9.35 -5.90 -3.44
C TRP A 85 8.76 -6.27 -2.08
N THR A 86 7.55 -5.81 -1.79
CA THR A 86 6.79 -6.17 -0.58
C THR A 86 5.77 -7.25 -0.90
N PHE A 87 5.03 -7.07 -2.00
CA PHE A 87 4.13 -8.08 -2.57
C PHE A 87 4.50 -8.31 -4.03
N TRP A 88 4.28 -9.52 -4.49
CA TRP A 88 4.48 -9.89 -5.89
C TRP A 88 3.27 -10.63 -6.41
N GLN A 89 2.59 -10.04 -7.40
CA GLN A 89 1.58 -10.70 -8.20
C GLN A 89 2.28 -11.47 -9.33
N HIS A 90 2.35 -12.79 -9.19
CA HIS A 90 3.12 -13.63 -10.11
C HIS A 90 2.29 -14.23 -11.24
N THR A 91 0.95 -14.15 -11.17
CA THR A 91 0.02 -14.56 -12.22
C THR A 91 -1.36 -13.93 -12.01
N GLU A 92 -2.07 -13.70 -13.11
CA GLU A 92 -3.50 -13.31 -13.17
C GLU A 92 -4.40 -14.48 -13.59
N SER A 93 -3.84 -15.66 -13.82
CA SER A 93 -4.54 -16.84 -14.32
C SER A 93 -4.50 -18.02 -13.37
N GLY A 94 -4.24 -17.77 -12.09
CA GLY A 94 -4.24 -18.77 -11.03
C GLY A 94 -5.62 -19.39 -10.81
N LYS A 95 -5.66 -20.48 -10.03
CA LYS A 95 -6.90 -21.14 -9.63
C LYS A 95 -6.98 -21.19 -8.11
N CYS A 96 -8.12 -20.79 -7.58
CA CYS A 96 -8.40 -20.80 -6.15
C CYS A 96 -9.64 -21.66 -5.88
N PRO A 97 -9.59 -22.60 -4.93
CA PRO A 97 -10.77 -23.40 -4.56
C PRO A 97 -11.94 -22.50 -4.16
N GLY A 98 -13.12 -22.77 -4.72
CA GLY A 98 -14.34 -22.01 -4.48
C GLY A 98 -14.52 -20.76 -5.37
N ILE A 99 -13.55 -20.43 -6.24
CA ILE A 99 -13.65 -19.34 -7.21
C ILE A 99 -13.75 -19.90 -8.61
N THR A 100 -14.79 -19.49 -9.36
CA THR A 100 -14.93 -19.82 -10.77
C THR A 100 -14.16 -18.81 -11.62
N GLY A 101 -13.29 -19.30 -12.50
CA GLY A 101 -12.48 -18.46 -13.38
C GLY A 101 -11.02 -18.33 -12.92
N ASN A 102 -10.39 -17.26 -13.32
CA ASN A 102 -9.01 -16.94 -12.97
C ASN A 102 -8.96 -16.12 -11.70
N CYS A 103 -7.82 -16.24 -11.01
CA CYS A 103 -7.52 -15.55 -9.78
C CYS A 103 -6.12 -14.98 -9.84
N ASP A 104 -5.96 -13.76 -9.37
CA ASP A 104 -4.65 -13.18 -9.13
C ASP A 104 -3.98 -13.88 -7.95
N MET A 105 -2.76 -14.36 -8.17
CA MET A 105 -2.01 -15.02 -7.11
C MET A 105 -0.84 -14.16 -6.69
N ASN A 106 -0.72 -13.97 -5.38
CA ASN A 106 0.22 -13.06 -4.79
C ASN A 106 1.07 -13.72 -3.71
N VAL A 107 2.30 -13.24 -3.56
CA VAL A 107 3.22 -13.64 -2.50
C VAL A 107 3.63 -12.40 -1.72
N PHE A 108 3.68 -12.51 -0.40
CA PHE A 108 4.26 -11.51 0.47
C PHE A 108 5.73 -11.86 0.75
N ASN A 109 6.62 -10.87 0.67
CA ASN A 109 8.05 -11.04 0.91
C ASN A 109 8.38 -10.91 2.40
N GLY A 110 7.94 -11.86 3.19
CA GLY A 110 8.19 -11.83 4.63
C GLY A 110 7.39 -12.86 5.42
N THR A 111 7.40 -12.72 6.74
CA THR A 111 6.64 -13.56 7.66
C THR A 111 5.25 -12.98 7.93
N LEU A 112 4.34 -13.79 8.51
CA LEU A 112 3.02 -13.33 8.94
C LEU A 112 3.11 -12.21 9.99
N GLU A 113 4.12 -12.23 10.86
CA GLU A 113 4.35 -11.18 11.84
C GLU A 113 4.78 -9.87 11.17
N GLN A 114 5.58 -9.95 10.11
CA GLN A 114 5.94 -8.77 9.31
C GLN A 114 4.73 -8.23 8.54
N LEU A 115 3.88 -9.10 7.99
CA LEU A 115 2.63 -8.71 7.34
C LEU A 115 1.69 -8.00 8.33
N ALA A 116 1.54 -8.52 9.54
CA ALA A 116 0.73 -7.90 10.59
C ALA A 116 1.20 -6.48 10.95
N LYS A 117 2.51 -6.20 10.87
CA LYS A 117 3.07 -4.86 11.11
C LYS A 117 2.75 -3.84 10.02
N LEU A 118 2.33 -4.29 8.84
CA LEU A 118 1.87 -3.40 7.77
C LEU A 118 0.42 -2.95 7.98
N THR A 119 -0.35 -3.64 8.83
CA THR A 119 -1.77 -3.33 8.99
C THR A 119 -1.98 -1.99 9.70
N ILE A 120 -3.01 -1.27 9.27
CA ILE A 120 -3.47 -0.05 9.95
C ILE A 120 -4.01 -0.45 11.33
N PRO A 121 -3.58 0.19 12.42
CA PRO A 121 -4.17 -0.07 13.72
C PRO A 121 -5.68 0.12 13.68
N ALA A 122 -6.43 -0.81 14.29
CA ALA A 122 -7.87 -0.62 14.47
C ALA A 122 -8.11 0.70 15.22
N PRO A 123 -9.11 1.51 14.83
CA PRO A 123 -9.43 2.71 15.58
C PRO A 123 -9.68 2.31 17.05
N ALA A 124 -9.09 3.05 17.98
CA ALA A 124 -9.31 2.83 19.39
C ALA A 124 -10.83 2.82 19.63
N LYS A 125 -11.34 1.76 20.26
CA LYS A 125 -12.77 1.68 20.61
C LYS A 125 -13.13 2.93 21.39
N ALA A 126 -13.98 3.79 20.83
CA ALA A 126 -14.56 4.90 21.56
C ALA A 126 -15.36 4.34 22.74
N GLY A 127 -14.81 4.38 23.94
CA GLY A 127 -15.57 3.92 25.09
C GLY A 127 -14.85 3.37 26.31
N GLU A 128 -13.53 3.32 26.35
CA GLU A 128 -12.84 2.94 27.58
C GLU A 128 -11.95 4.06 28.08
N GLY A 129 -12.47 4.85 29.02
CA GLY A 129 -11.61 5.75 29.81
C GLY A 129 -12.09 7.16 30.04
N VAL A 130 -13.34 7.38 30.42
CA VAL A 130 -13.66 8.54 31.25
C VAL A 130 -14.02 8.03 32.64
N ALA A 131 -13.00 7.94 33.49
CA ALA A 131 -13.24 7.76 34.91
C ALA A 131 -14.14 8.91 35.43
N PRO A 132 -15.18 8.64 36.23
CA PRO A 132 -16.06 9.69 36.73
C PRO A 132 -15.25 10.66 37.57
N ARG A 133 -15.32 11.94 37.21
CA ARG A 133 -14.74 13.03 38.01
C ARG A 133 -15.28 12.95 39.43
N SER A 134 -14.43 12.66 40.41
CA SER A 134 -14.76 12.74 41.83
C SER A 134 -15.29 14.12 42.17
N LYS A 135 -16.54 14.19 42.65
CA LYS A 135 -17.14 15.41 43.19
C LYS A 135 -16.37 15.81 44.45
N LYS A 136 -15.69 16.95 44.42
CA LYS A 136 -15.13 17.56 45.63
C LYS A 136 -16.26 17.85 46.62
N PRO A 137 -16.10 17.56 47.93
CA PRO A 137 -17.11 17.90 48.94
C PRO A 137 -17.22 19.42 49.09
N ARG A 138 -18.47 19.92 49.06
CA ARG A 138 -18.79 21.31 49.39
C ARG A 138 -18.45 21.56 50.88
N ARG A 139 -17.53 22.48 51.14
CA ARG A 139 -17.40 23.08 52.48
C ARG A 139 -18.66 23.86 52.82
N LYS A 140 -19.30 23.48 53.90
CA LYS A 140 -20.32 24.33 54.56
C LYS A 140 -19.62 25.43 55.33
N ALA A 141 -20.13 26.67 55.17
CA ALA A 141 -19.83 27.81 56.02
C ALA A 141 -20.65 27.68 57.30
#